data_492e28889dafda8af974891732514405
#
_entry.id   492e28889dafda8af974891732514405
#
_cell.length_a   1.000
_cell.length_b   1.000
_cell.length_c   1.000
_cell.angle_alpha   90.00
_cell.angle_beta   90.00
_cell.angle_gamma   90.00
#
_symmetry.space_group_name_H-M   'P 1'
#
loop_
_entity.id
_entity.type
_entity.pdbx_description
1 polymer ?
#
loop_
_entity_poly.entity_id
_entity_poly.type
_entity_poly.pdbx_seq_one_letter_code
_entity_poly.pdbx_strand_id
1 'polypeptide(L)'
;TASWRNTLVGEYVAVGAAGQRQPQGPGIEVVDSAIPEWTSTFALDWRHGSWSAAWVMRHISELREDCGNAVAYPVCSNPATGTNVLPATSYHDFQVGYRFDDFKGLQLVLGVNNAFDKDPPICLSCSLNGYDASTYDIPGGRFFYVRANLRF
;
A
#
# COMPACT_ATOMS: atom_id res chain seq x y z
N THR A 1 14.83 -14.96 8.69
CA THR A 1 14.30 -13.99 9.67
C THR A 1 12.88 -13.60 9.29
N ALA A 2 12.05 -13.31 10.28
CA ALA A 2 10.71 -12.76 10.08
C ALA A 2 10.61 -11.44 10.84
N SER A 3 9.94 -10.46 10.26
CA SER A 3 9.60 -9.19 10.91
C SER A 3 8.15 -8.82 10.64
N TRP A 4 7.52 -8.22 11.63
CA TRP A 4 6.14 -7.76 11.54
C TRP A 4 6.04 -6.37 12.16
N ARG A 5 5.61 -5.41 11.36
CA ARG A 5 5.41 -4.02 11.75
C ARG A 5 3.95 -3.66 11.57
N ASN A 6 3.35 -3.07 12.60
CA ASN A 6 1.99 -2.57 12.58
C ASN A 6 1.97 -1.10 12.95
N THR A 7 1.09 -0.35 12.30
CA THR A 7 0.76 1.02 12.67
C THR A 7 -0.75 1.07 12.90
N LEU A 8 -1.14 1.53 14.09
CA LEU A 8 -2.52 1.77 14.48
C LEU A 8 -2.67 3.26 14.74
N VAL A 9 -3.66 3.89 14.13
CA VAL A 9 -3.99 5.30 14.33
C VAL A 9 -5.34 5.38 15.03
N GLY A 10 -5.37 5.78 16.29
CA GLY A 10 -6.60 5.91 17.08
C GLY A 10 -7.29 7.26 16.91
N GLU A 11 -6.52 8.32 16.69
CA GLU A 11 -7.03 9.68 16.49
C GLU A 11 -6.10 10.49 15.60
N TYR A 12 -6.69 11.29 14.74
CA TYR A 12 -5.98 12.29 13.94
C TYR A 12 -6.79 13.59 13.90
N VAL A 13 -6.14 14.71 14.16
CA VAL A 13 -6.76 16.04 14.15
C VAL A 13 -5.88 17.00 13.36
N ALA A 14 -6.37 17.51 12.24
CA ALA A 14 -5.72 18.62 11.55
C ALA A 14 -6.13 19.94 12.20
N VAL A 15 -5.15 20.81 12.48
CA VAL A 15 -5.38 22.16 13.02
C VAL A 15 -4.97 23.17 11.95
N GLY A 16 -5.95 23.90 11.43
CA GLY A 16 -5.70 24.98 10.47
C GLY A 16 -4.98 26.19 11.11
N ALA A 17 -4.45 27.07 10.26
CA ALA A 17 -3.69 28.26 10.68
C ALA A 17 -4.49 29.20 11.62
N ALA A 18 -5.81 29.18 11.55
CA ALA A 18 -6.70 29.94 12.42
C ALA A 18 -7.15 29.17 13.68
N GLY A 19 -6.51 28.03 13.99
CA GLY A 19 -6.83 27.21 15.15
C GLY A 19 -8.10 26.37 15.03
N GLN A 20 -8.71 26.33 13.85
CA GLN A 20 -9.87 25.46 13.61
C GLN A 20 -9.41 24.01 13.58
N ARG A 21 -10.04 23.19 14.42
CA ARG A 21 -9.85 21.74 14.42
C ARG A 21 -10.75 21.13 13.35
N GLN A 22 -10.15 20.49 12.37
CA GLN A 22 -10.85 19.62 11.43
C GLN A 22 -10.60 18.18 11.87
N PRO A 23 -11.57 17.50 12.48
CA PRO A 23 -11.41 16.11 12.81
C PRO A 23 -11.46 15.31 11.51
N GLN A 24 -10.29 14.89 11.03
CA GLN A 24 -10.17 13.80 10.07
C GLN A 24 -10.00 12.54 10.92
N GLY A 25 -11.06 11.75 11.01
CA GLY A 25 -10.96 10.47 11.72
C GLY A 25 -10.03 9.51 10.96
N PRO A 26 -9.30 8.63 11.67
CA PRO A 26 -8.65 7.50 11.01
C PRO A 26 -9.71 6.65 10.30
N GLY A 27 -9.31 5.97 9.23
CA GLY A 27 -10.24 5.19 8.40
C GLY A 27 -11.01 6.00 7.36
N ILE A 28 -10.67 7.28 7.16
CA ILE A 28 -11.36 8.16 6.21
C ILE A 28 -10.38 8.61 5.13
N GLU A 29 -10.83 8.53 3.88
CA GLU A 29 -10.20 9.12 2.70
C GLU A 29 -10.80 10.50 2.45
N VAL A 30 -9.98 11.52 2.40
CA VAL A 30 -10.36 12.89 2.09
C VAL A 30 -9.47 13.43 0.98
N VAL A 31 -9.94 13.39 -0.24
CA VAL A 31 -9.31 13.99 -1.43
C VAL A 31 -7.79 13.71 -1.48
N ASP A 32 -7.43 12.47 -1.82
CA ASP A 32 -6.03 12.00 -1.93
C ASP A 32 -5.21 12.06 -0.62
N SER A 33 -5.88 11.98 0.53
CA SER A 33 -5.24 12.06 1.85
C SER A 33 -5.88 11.07 2.84
N ALA A 34 -5.62 9.79 2.63
CA ALA A 34 -6.10 8.74 3.53
C ALA A 34 -5.24 8.59 4.77
N ILE A 35 -5.87 8.32 5.90
CA ILE A 35 -5.22 7.88 7.13
C ILE A 35 -5.85 6.56 7.56
N PRO A 36 -5.30 5.40 7.12
CA PRO A 36 -5.82 4.11 7.52
C PRO A 36 -5.78 3.92 9.04
N GLU A 37 -6.84 3.32 9.61
CA GLU A 37 -6.84 2.94 11.02
C GLU A 37 -5.73 1.94 11.35
N TRP A 38 -5.47 1.03 10.41
CA TRP A 38 -4.45 0.02 10.56
C TRP A 38 -3.71 -0.23 9.25
N THR A 39 -2.39 -0.19 9.34
CA THR A 39 -1.50 -0.70 8.29
C THR A 39 -0.55 -1.73 8.88
N SER A 40 -0.21 -2.74 8.09
CA SER A 40 0.68 -3.81 8.51
C SER A 40 1.66 -4.15 7.39
N THR A 41 2.91 -4.36 7.77
CA THR A 41 3.93 -4.92 6.89
C THR A 41 4.53 -6.15 7.55
N PHE A 42 4.39 -7.28 6.88
CA PHE A 42 5.05 -8.53 7.24
C PHE A 42 6.15 -8.81 6.23
N ALA A 43 7.35 -9.17 6.71
CA ALA A 43 8.45 -9.58 5.85
C ALA A 43 9.07 -10.88 6.38
N LEU A 44 9.30 -11.81 5.46
CA LEU A 44 9.95 -13.08 5.70
C LEU A 44 11.16 -13.20 4.77
N ASP A 45 12.34 -13.33 5.36
CA ASP A 45 13.60 -13.60 4.66
C ASP A 45 14.11 -14.99 5.01
N TRP A 46 14.40 -15.76 3.99
CA TRP A 46 14.99 -17.08 4.08
C TRP A 46 16.31 -17.14 3.33
N ARG A 47 17.31 -17.84 3.92
CA ARG A 47 18.62 -18.10 3.30
C ARG A 47 19.06 -19.51 3.63
N HIS A 48 19.52 -20.21 2.61
CA HIS A 48 20.13 -21.54 2.79
C HIS A 48 21.19 -21.78 1.70
N GLY A 49 22.44 -21.94 2.12
CA GLY A 49 23.58 -22.03 1.19
C GLY A 49 23.68 -20.82 0.27
N SER A 50 23.67 -21.05 -1.03
CA SER A 50 23.71 -20.00 -2.06
C SER A 50 22.32 -19.42 -2.41
N TRP A 51 21.24 -20.00 -1.87
CA TRP A 51 19.87 -19.55 -2.13
C TRP A 51 19.40 -18.51 -1.12
N SER A 52 18.60 -17.58 -1.61
CA SER A 52 17.84 -16.64 -0.79
C SER A 52 16.43 -16.48 -1.34
N ALA A 53 15.47 -16.28 -0.46
CA ALA A 53 14.10 -15.94 -0.83
C ALA A 53 13.58 -14.91 0.16
N ALA A 54 12.71 -14.01 -0.31
CA ALA A 54 11.98 -13.11 0.55
C ALA A 54 10.54 -12.94 0.07
N TRP A 55 9.66 -12.70 1.03
CA TRP A 55 8.27 -12.34 0.84
C TRP A 55 7.95 -11.14 1.72
N VAL A 56 7.33 -10.14 1.13
CA VAL A 56 6.80 -8.97 1.82
C VAL A 56 5.31 -8.86 1.54
N MET A 57 4.53 -8.75 2.59
CA MET A 57 3.11 -8.44 2.52
C MET A 57 2.88 -7.06 3.13
N ARG A 58 2.16 -6.21 2.42
CA ARG A 58 1.68 -4.90 2.90
C ARG A 58 0.16 -4.91 2.94
N HIS A 59 -0.40 -4.58 4.07
CA HIS A 59 -1.85 -4.56 4.31
C HIS A 59 -2.29 -3.16 4.72
N ILE A 60 -3.40 -2.73 4.16
CA ILE A 60 -4.07 -1.46 4.44
C ILE A 60 -5.50 -1.82 4.81
N SER A 61 -5.96 -1.38 5.97
CA SER A 61 -7.34 -1.59 6.41
C SER A 61 -8.35 -0.90 5.49
N GLU A 62 -9.60 -1.27 5.63
CA GLU A 62 -10.70 -0.59 4.95
C GLU A 62 -10.70 0.91 5.26
N LEU A 63 -11.03 1.71 4.25
CA LEU A 63 -11.25 3.14 4.38
C LEU A 63 -12.68 3.48 3.95
N ARG A 64 -13.18 4.58 4.46
CA ARG A 64 -14.43 5.21 4.02
C ARG A 64 -14.10 6.52 3.34
N GLU A 65 -14.55 6.65 2.12
CA GLU A 65 -14.41 7.86 1.35
C GLU A 65 -15.39 8.92 1.86
N ASP A 66 -14.88 10.07 2.29
CA ASP A 66 -15.72 11.21 2.60
C ASP A 66 -16.07 11.94 1.29
N CYS A 67 -17.24 11.64 0.76
CA CYS A 67 -17.74 12.29 -0.44
C CYS A 67 -18.32 13.70 -0.16
N GLY A 68 -18.15 14.22 1.05
CA GLY A 68 -18.65 15.54 1.43
C GLY A 68 -20.17 15.64 1.31
N ASN A 69 -20.65 16.65 0.62
CA ASN A 69 -22.08 16.81 0.38
C ASN A 69 -22.52 15.90 -0.77
N ALA A 70 -23.47 14.99 -0.51
CA ALA A 70 -24.03 14.07 -1.51
C ALA A 70 -24.59 14.77 -2.77
N VAL A 71 -24.94 16.04 -2.69
CA VAL A 71 -25.35 16.86 -3.83
C VAL A 71 -24.15 17.24 -4.70
N ALA A 72 -22.98 17.48 -4.10
CA ALA A 72 -21.76 17.83 -4.82
C ALA A 72 -21.07 16.59 -5.42
N TYR A 73 -21.25 15.42 -4.79
CA TYR A 73 -20.64 14.14 -5.23
C TYR A 73 -21.74 13.06 -5.42
N PRO A 74 -22.56 13.16 -6.46
CA PRO A 74 -23.66 12.22 -6.70
C PRO A 74 -23.22 10.81 -7.05
N VAL A 75 -21.91 10.61 -7.23
CA VAL A 75 -21.28 9.32 -7.59
C VAL A 75 -20.93 8.45 -6.40
N CYS A 76 -21.11 8.92 -5.17
CA CYS A 76 -20.89 8.08 -3.98
C CYS A 76 -21.79 6.85 -3.99
N SER A 77 -21.23 5.70 -3.61
CA SER A 77 -21.93 4.41 -3.60
C SER A 77 -23.10 4.37 -2.62
N ASN A 78 -23.08 5.20 -1.58
CA ASN A 78 -24.16 5.38 -0.63
C ASN A 78 -24.57 6.87 -0.55
N PRO A 79 -25.47 7.35 -1.42
CA PRO A 79 -25.88 8.74 -1.41
C PRO A 79 -26.54 9.19 -0.11
N ALA A 80 -27.17 8.28 0.63
CA ALA A 80 -27.87 8.60 1.87
C ALA A 80 -26.89 8.98 3.01
N THR A 81 -25.70 8.41 3.01
CA THR A 81 -24.65 8.70 4.01
C THR A 81 -23.51 9.55 3.45
N GLY A 82 -23.47 9.77 2.12
CA GLY A 82 -22.38 10.48 1.47
C GLY A 82 -21.04 9.72 1.54
N THR A 83 -21.06 8.40 1.64
CA THR A 83 -19.85 7.58 1.80
C THR A 83 -19.74 6.50 0.74
N ASN A 84 -18.51 6.14 0.40
CA ASN A 84 -18.12 4.96 -0.35
C ASN A 84 -17.13 4.15 0.46
N VAL A 85 -17.12 2.83 0.32
CA VAL A 85 -16.20 1.95 1.02
C VAL A 85 -15.04 1.56 0.10
N LEU A 86 -13.83 1.86 0.52
CA LEU A 86 -12.59 1.40 -0.08
C LEU A 86 -12.16 0.13 0.66
N PRO A 87 -12.30 -1.07 0.07
CA PRO A 87 -12.08 -2.32 0.79
C PRO A 87 -10.62 -2.48 1.22
N ALA A 88 -10.42 -3.20 2.32
CA ALA A 88 -9.09 -3.57 2.78
C ALA A 88 -8.27 -4.21 1.66
N THR A 89 -7.03 -3.79 1.53
CA THR A 89 -6.17 -4.16 0.40
C THR A 89 -4.85 -4.71 0.90
N SER A 90 -4.37 -5.79 0.26
CA SER A 90 -3.07 -6.38 0.54
C SER A 90 -2.26 -6.57 -0.73
N TYR A 91 -1.00 -6.18 -0.68
CA TYR A 91 -0.01 -6.37 -1.73
C TYR A 91 1.04 -7.38 -1.30
N HIS A 92 1.49 -8.21 -2.23
CA HIS A 92 2.47 -9.26 -1.97
C HIS A 92 3.62 -9.16 -2.97
N ASP A 93 4.84 -9.04 -2.45
CA ASP A 93 6.07 -8.96 -3.21
C ASP A 93 6.91 -10.20 -2.90
N PHE A 94 7.46 -10.84 -3.93
CA PHE A 94 8.32 -12.01 -3.79
C PHE A 94 9.65 -11.77 -4.50
N GLN A 95 10.71 -12.35 -3.96
CA GLN A 95 11.99 -12.45 -4.64
C GLN A 95 12.70 -13.75 -4.31
N VAL A 96 13.48 -14.24 -5.28
CA VAL A 96 14.38 -15.36 -5.12
C VAL A 96 15.75 -14.99 -5.68
N GLY A 97 16.80 -15.34 -4.97
CA GLY A 97 18.17 -15.05 -5.36
C GLY A 97 19.07 -16.28 -5.28
N TYR A 98 20.07 -16.32 -6.15
CA TYR A 98 21.11 -17.31 -6.14
C TYR A 98 22.48 -16.65 -6.26
N ARG A 99 23.45 -17.07 -5.43
CA ARG A 99 24.83 -16.62 -5.45
C ARG A 99 25.70 -17.70 -6.08
N PHE A 100 26.43 -17.31 -7.13
CA PHE A 100 27.39 -18.14 -7.83
C PHE A 100 28.78 -17.92 -7.24
N ASP A 101 29.30 -18.90 -6.53
CA ASP A 101 30.60 -18.76 -5.87
C ASP A 101 31.75 -18.73 -6.90
N ASP A 102 31.63 -19.43 -8.02
CA ASP A 102 32.65 -19.51 -9.09
C ASP A 102 32.79 -18.23 -9.94
N PHE A 103 31.82 -17.30 -9.88
CA PHE A 103 31.80 -16.08 -10.68
C PHE A 103 32.01 -14.82 -9.82
N LYS A 104 33.09 -14.78 -9.03
CA LYS A 104 33.42 -13.66 -8.14
C LYS A 104 32.25 -13.27 -7.21
N GLY A 105 31.46 -14.26 -6.78
CA GLY A 105 30.29 -14.02 -5.93
C GLY A 105 29.15 -13.29 -6.64
N LEU A 106 29.00 -13.46 -7.95
CA LEU A 106 27.84 -12.97 -8.69
C LEU A 106 26.56 -13.45 -8.01
N GLN A 107 25.68 -12.52 -7.67
CA GLN A 107 24.34 -12.81 -7.16
C GLN A 107 23.30 -12.36 -8.20
N LEU A 108 22.43 -13.26 -8.61
CA LEU A 108 21.24 -12.95 -9.40
C LEU A 108 20.01 -13.01 -8.49
N VAL A 109 19.14 -12.02 -8.62
CA VAL A 109 17.86 -11.96 -7.92
C VAL A 109 16.77 -11.71 -8.95
N LEU A 110 15.75 -12.57 -8.94
CA LEU A 110 14.50 -12.40 -9.65
C LEU A 110 13.43 -11.98 -8.65
N GLY A 111 12.62 -11.00 -9.00
CA GLY A 111 11.55 -10.56 -8.13
C GLY A 111 10.30 -10.16 -8.88
N VAL A 112 9.21 -10.15 -8.15
CA VAL A 112 7.91 -9.67 -8.59
C VAL A 112 7.29 -8.84 -7.47
N ASN A 113 6.94 -7.61 -7.77
CA ASN A 113 6.13 -6.75 -6.91
C ASN A 113 4.67 -6.88 -7.30
N ASN A 114 3.79 -6.77 -6.32
CA ASN A 114 2.35 -6.95 -6.49
C ASN A 114 2.03 -8.25 -7.28
N ALA A 115 2.52 -9.38 -6.80
CA ALA A 115 2.49 -10.67 -7.52
C ALA A 115 1.08 -11.11 -7.93
N PHE A 116 0.05 -10.70 -7.18
CA PHE A 116 -1.34 -11.03 -7.46
C PHE A 116 -2.06 -10.00 -8.33
N ASP A 117 -1.32 -8.98 -8.84
CA ASP A 117 -1.87 -7.95 -9.73
C ASP A 117 -3.08 -7.24 -9.12
N LYS A 118 -2.97 -6.93 -7.83
CA LYS A 118 -4.06 -6.31 -7.09
C LYS A 118 -4.15 -4.83 -7.44
N ASP A 119 -5.29 -4.42 -7.99
CA ASP A 119 -5.59 -3.01 -8.22
C ASP A 119 -5.93 -2.29 -6.91
N PRO A 120 -5.62 -0.98 -6.81
CA PRO A 120 -6.11 -0.15 -5.73
C PRO A 120 -7.63 -0.03 -5.77
N PRO A 121 -8.29 0.20 -4.63
CA PRO A 121 -9.71 0.52 -4.60
C PRO A 121 -10.01 1.80 -5.39
N ILE A 122 -11.14 1.82 -6.08
CA ILE A 122 -11.61 3.01 -6.79
C ILE A 122 -12.07 4.04 -5.76
N CYS A 123 -11.47 5.22 -5.81
CA CYS A 123 -11.83 6.38 -5.01
C CYS A 123 -12.54 7.40 -5.91
N LEU A 124 -13.80 7.70 -5.60
CA LEU A 124 -14.63 8.58 -6.42
C LEU A 124 -14.39 10.07 -6.15
N SER A 125 -13.90 10.41 -4.95
CA SER A 125 -13.54 11.78 -4.56
C SER A 125 -12.07 12.12 -4.80
N CYS A 126 -11.23 11.13 -5.13
CA CYS A 126 -9.82 11.37 -5.43
C CYS A 126 -9.66 12.21 -6.70
N SER A 127 -8.80 13.21 -6.66
CA SER A 127 -8.68 14.23 -7.71
C SER A 127 -7.97 13.73 -8.96
N LEU A 128 -7.10 12.73 -8.81
CA LEU A 128 -6.26 12.18 -9.88
C LEU A 128 -6.43 10.67 -9.95
N ASN A 129 -6.53 10.13 -11.16
CA ASN A 129 -6.46 8.69 -11.45
C ASN A 129 -7.56 7.79 -10.83
N GLY A 130 -8.51 8.31 -10.05
CA GLY A 130 -9.57 7.51 -9.44
C GLY A 130 -9.10 6.59 -8.30
N TYR A 131 -7.95 6.86 -7.68
CA TYR A 131 -7.44 6.19 -6.48
C TYR A 131 -6.47 7.11 -5.74
N ASP A 132 -6.26 6.88 -4.44
CA ASP A 132 -5.28 7.60 -3.64
C ASP A 132 -3.87 7.00 -3.84
N ALA A 133 -3.05 7.67 -4.65
CA ALA A 133 -1.68 7.26 -4.93
C ALA A 133 -0.71 7.46 -3.73
N SER A 134 -1.12 8.17 -2.68
CA SER A 134 -0.32 8.32 -1.47
C SER A 134 -0.39 7.08 -0.57
N THR A 135 -1.46 6.31 -0.69
CA THR A 135 -1.78 5.16 0.17
C THR A 135 -1.64 3.84 -0.57
N TYR A 136 -2.01 3.78 -1.85
CA TYR A 136 -2.06 2.53 -2.62
C TYR A 136 -1.01 2.49 -3.73
N ASP A 137 -0.68 1.28 -4.18
CA ASP A 137 0.20 1.06 -5.32
C ASP A 137 -0.47 1.45 -6.65
N ILE A 138 0.34 1.73 -7.66
CA ILE A 138 -0.12 2.09 -9.01
C ILE A 138 -0.93 0.95 -9.63
N PRO A 139 -2.07 1.23 -10.28
CA PRO A 139 -2.89 0.23 -10.97
C PRO A 139 -2.13 -0.54 -12.03
N GLY A 140 -2.46 -1.81 -12.22
CA GLY A 140 -1.79 -2.70 -13.17
C GLY A 140 -0.33 -2.96 -12.80
N GLY A 141 -0.01 -2.81 -11.53
CA GLY A 141 1.33 -2.72 -10.99
C GLY A 141 2.05 -4.03 -10.75
N ARG A 142 1.68 -5.17 -11.36
CA ARG A 142 2.56 -6.34 -11.32
C ARG A 142 3.85 -6.03 -12.07
N PHE A 143 4.96 -6.00 -11.34
CA PHE A 143 6.25 -5.63 -11.90
C PHE A 143 7.28 -6.72 -11.65
N PHE A 144 7.83 -7.29 -12.73
CA PHE A 144 8.93 -8.25 -12.66
C PHE A 144 10.26 -7.53 -12.82
N TYR A 145 11.26 -7.94 -12.04
CA TYR A 145 12.59 -7.39 -12.14
C TYR A 145 13.69 -8.46 -11.99
N VAL A 146 14.84 -8.15 -12.57
CA VAL A 146 16.08 -8.90 -12.41
C VAL A 146 17.14 -7.95 -11.88
N ARG A 147 17.87 -8.39 -10.86
CA ARG A 147 19.02 -7.66 -10.32
C ARG A 147 20.24 -8.55 -10.32
N ALA A 148 21.36 -8.06 -10.82
CA ALA A 148 22.67 -8.70 -10.76
C ALA A 148 23.60 -7.87 -9.87
N ASN A 149 24.20 -8.49 -8.85
CA ASN A 149 25.22 -7.88 -7.98
C ASN A 149 26.53 -8.63 -8.19
N LEU A 150 27.59 -7.92 -8.55
CA LEU A 150 28.93 -8.45 -8.73
C LEU A 150 29.89 -7.70 -7.79
N ARG A 151 30.76 -8.43 -7.10
CA ARG A 151 31.85 -7.84 -6.29
C ARG A 151 33.13 -7.87 -7.11
N PHE A 152 33.76 -6.73 -7.28
CA PHE A 152 35.06 -6.57 -7.95
C PHE A 152 36.19 -6.60 -6.93
#